data_1d4141dcef5fda93b3fc8793aa136168
#
_entry.id   1d4141dcef5fda93b3fc8793aa136168
#
_cell.length_a   1.000
_cell.length_b   1.000
_cell.length_c   1.000
_cell.angle_alpha   90.00
_cell.angle_beta   90.00
_cell.angle_gamma   90.00
#
_symmetry.space_group_name_H-M   'P 1'
#
loop_
_entity.id
_entity.type
_entity.pdbx_description
1 polymer ?
#
loop_
_entity_poly.entity_id
_entity_poly.type
_entity_poly.pdbx_seq_one_letter_code
_entity_poly.pdbx_strand_id
1 'polypeptide(L)'
;MSENRTINDNFYRNVLYYEEHYLNFFNELKPEVQKKFNWTLLLISTVERVPEKYLKHITGSKGLYEVRVESASDIFRVFCFFDEDKLVILLNGFQKKTWKTPKNQMKRAELLKEQYYYEKQHKKDY
;
A
#
# COMPACT_ATOMS: atom_id res chain seq x y z
N MET A 1 15.99 -3.76 16.35
CA MET A 1 17.09 -3.56 16.17
C MET A 1 17.70 -2.40 15.45
N SER A 2 18.90 -2.07 15.86
CA SER A 2 19.56 -0.87 15.37
C SER A 2 19.88 -0.94 13.89
N GLU A 3 20.17 -2.11 13.36
CA GLU A 3 20.48 -2.24 11.95
C GLU A 3 19.29 -1.92 11.06
N ASN A 4 18.10 -2.40 11.44
CA ASN A 4 16.90 -2.09 10.69
C ASN A 4 16.59 -0.61 10.72
N ARG A 5 16.83 0.02 11.86
CA ARG A 5 16.63 1.45 11.99
C ARG A 5 17.57 2.24 11.12
N THR A 6 18.83 1.79 11.04
CA THR A 6 19.82 2.47 10.21
C THR A 6 19.41 2.41 8.73
N ILE A 7 18.92 1.26 8.27
CA ILE A 7 18.44 1.11 6.90
C ILE A 7 17.26 2.03 6.65
N ASN A 8 16.31 2.08 7.61
CA ASN A 8 15.10 2.89 7.46
C ASN A 8 15.41 4.38 7.47
N ASP A 9 16.46 4.79 8.18
CA ASP A 9 16.83 6.20 8.24
C ASP A 9 17.26 6.74 6.89
N ASN A 10 17.67 5.88 5.97
CA ASN A 10 18.06 6.29 4.62
C ASN A 10 16.88 6.41 3.67
N PHE A 11 15.69 6.00 4.11
CA PHE A 11 14.49 6.04 3.29
C PHE A 11 13.65 7.25 3.66
N TYR A 12 13.01 7.83 2.66
CA TYR A 12 12.11 8.95 2.91
C TYR A 12 10.84 8.50 3.60
N ARG A 13 10.33 7.29 3.27
CA ARG A 13 9.14 6.71 3.88
C ARG A 13 9.40 5.27 4.26
N ASN A 14 8.66 4.80 5.26
CA ASN A 14 8.63 3.38 5.59
C ASN A 14 7.37 2.77 5.03
N VAL A 15 7.49 1.60 4.39
CA VAL A 15 6.35 0.90 3.81
C VAL A 15 6.19 -0.43 4.53
N LEU A 16 5.04 -0.62 5.16
CA LEU A 16 4.70 -1.86 5.86
C LEU A 16 3.39 -2.39 5.28
N TYR A 17 3.02 -3.61 5.64
CA TYR A 17 1.72 -4.13 5.25
C TYR A 17 0.97 -4.58 6.50
N TYR A 18 -0.34 -4.46 6.44
CA TYR A 18 -1.22 -4.85 7.52
C TYR A 18 -1.68 -6.27 7.31
N GLU A 19 -1.37 -7.16 8.27
CA GLU A 19 -1.66 -8.58 8.20
C GLU A 19 -1.08 -9.14 6.90
N GLU A 20 -1.77 -10.07 6.24
CA GLU A 20 -1.20 -10.73 5.07
C GLU A 20 -1.95 -10.42 3.77
N HIS A 21 -2.80 -9.41 3.80
CA HIS A 21 -3.62 -9.11 2.62
C HIS A 21 -2.77 -8.79 1.40
N TYR A 22 -1.78 -7.91 1.58
CA TYR A 22 -0.90 -7.57 0.47
C TYR A 22 -0.08 -8.79 0.02
N LEU A 23 0.48 -9.55 0.95
CA LEU A 23 1.30 -10.70 0.61
C LEU A 23 0.51 -11.75 -0.14
N ASN A 24 -0.72 -12.02 0.28
CA ASN A 24 -1.57 -12.99 -0.41
C ASN A 24 -1.83 -12.55 -1.86
N PHE A 25 -2.09 -11.27 -2.05
CA PHE A 25 -2.26 -10.71 -3.39
C PHE A 25 -0.97 -10.83 -4.19
N PHE A 26 0.15 -10.40 -3.60
CA PHE A 26 1.46 -10.37 -4.27
C PHE A 26 1.90 -11.75 -4.72
N ASN A 27 1.70 -12.76 -3.86
CA ASN A 27 2.21 -14.10 -4.13
C ASN A 27 1.53 -14.77 -5.31
N GLU A 28 0.37 -14.28 -5.73
CA GLU A 28 -0.35 -14.85 -6.88
C GLU A 28 -0.04 -14.13 -8.18
N LEU A 29 0.78 -13.08 -8.13
CA LEU A 29 1.11 -12.31 -9.33
C LEU A 29 2.23 -12.97 -10.11
N LYS A 30 2.25 -12.73 -11.43
CA LYS A 30 3.35 -13.17 -12.27
C LYS A 30 4.65 -12.49 -11.84
N PRO A 31 5.81 -13.15 -12.06
CA PRO A 31 7.08 -12.57 -11.62
C PRO A 31 7.36 -11.17 -12.15
N GLU A 32 6.99 -10.87 -13.40
CA GLU A 32 7.23 -9.53 -13.94
C GLU A 32 6.38 -8.47 -13.24
N VAL A 33 5.17 -8.84 -12.79
CA VAL A 33 4.32 -7.92 -12.04
C VAL A 33 4.86 -7.72 -10.63
N GLN A 34 5.32 -8.82 -10.01
CA GLN A 34 5.94 -8.74 -8.70
C GLN A 34 7.15 -7.80 -8.70
N LYS A 35 7.98 -7.89 -9.75
CA LYS A 35 9.13 -7.00 -9.87
C LYS A 35 8.70 -5.54 -9.95
N LYS A 36 7.61 -5.27 -10.66
CA LYS A 36 7.12 -3.90 -10.79
C LYS A 36 6.58 -3.37 -9.46
N PHE A 37 5.91 -4.22 -8.68
CA PHE A 37 5.48 -3.81 -7.35
C PHE A 37 6.68 -3.53 -6.45
N ASN A 38 7.69 -4.40 -6.46
CA ASN A 38 8.87 -4.18 -5.65
C ASN A 38 9.56 -2.87 -6.02
N TRP A 39 9.67 -2.60 -7.32
CA TRP A 39 10.26 -1.35 -7.80
C TRP A 39 9.44 -0.15 -7.36
N THR A 40 8.10 -0.23 -7.51
CA THR A 40 7.22 0.88 -7.17
C THR A 40 7.26 1.16 -5.67
N LEU A 41 7.28 0.13 -4.85
CA LEU A 41 7.36 0.31 -3.40
C LEU A 41 8.71 0.90 -2.99
N LEU A 42 9.78 0.50 -3.67
CA LEU A 42 11.08 1.10 -3.43
C LEU A 42 11.07 2.59 -3.79
N LEU A 43 10.44 2.93 -4.91
CA LEU A 43 10.30 4.32 -5.32
C LEU A 43 9.55 5.12 -4.25
N ILE A 44 8.43 4.58 -3.75
CA ILE A 44 7.65 5.25 -2.71
C ILE A 44 8.49 5.44 -1.45
N SER A 45 9.37 4.48 -1.16
CA SER A 45 10.23 4.56 0.03
C SER A 45 11.31 5.62 -0.09
N THR A 46 11.79 5.91 -1.30
CA THR A 46 13.03 6.68 -1.46
C THR A 46 12.82 8.07 -2.05
N VAL A 47 11.73 8.32 -2.76
CA VAL A 47 11.51 9.58 -3.47
C VAL A 47 10.53 10.44 -2.69
N GLU A 48 10.89 11.71 -2.48
CA GLU A 48 10.02 12.60 -1.71
C GLU A 48 8.68 12.81 -2.40
N ARG A 49 8.69 13.10 -3.69
CA ARG A 49 7.46 13.34 -4.45
C ARG A 49 7.24 12.20 -5.42
N VAL A 50 6.25 11.37 -5.13
CA VAL A 50 5.93 10.22 -5.96
C VAL A 50 4.89 10.64 -6.99
N PRO A 51 5.13 10.45 -8.30
CA PRO A 51 4.14 10.81 -9.31
C PRO A 51 2.84 10.02 -9.12
N GLU A 52 1.73 10.65 -9.50
CA GLU A 52 0.42 10.02 -9.37
C GLU A 52 0.29 8.75 -10.20
N LYS A 53 1.16 8.59 -11.18
CA LYS A 53 1.22 7.34 -11.94
C LYS A 53 1.45 6.14 -11.03
N TYR A 54 2.13 6.34 -9.91
CA TYR A 54 2.53 5.25 -9.01
C TYR A 54 1.81 5.27 -7.67
N LEU A 55 1.42 6.45 -7.19
CA LEU A 55 0.75 6.57 -5.89
C LEU A 55 -0.23 7.73 -5.97
N LYS A 56 -1.53 7.41 -5.86
CA LYS A 56 -2.55 8.42 -6.05
C LYS A 56 -3.58 8.39 -4.93
N HIS A 57 -3.93 9.57 -4.42
CA HIS A 57 -5.01 9.70 -3.45
C HIS A 57 -6.35 9.38 -4.11
N ILE A 58 -7.20 8.66 -3.40
CA ILE A 58 -8.52 8.29 -3.91
C ILE A 58 -9.52 9.35 -3.47
N THR A 59 -10.04 10.09 -4.44
CA THR A 59 -11.02 11.14 -4.19
C THR A 59 -12.27 10.56 -3.53
N GLY A 60 -12.73 11.22 -2.47
CA GLY A 60 -13.93 10.78 -1.76
C GLY A 60 -13.69 9.74 -0.70
N SER A 61 -12.47 9.24 -0.57
CA SER A 61 -12.12 8.31 0.47
C SER A 61 -11.64 9.06 1.72
N LYS A 62 -11.53 8.32 2.83
CA LYS A 62 -11.03 8.90 4.07
C LYS A 62 -9.54 8.62 4.18
N GLY A 63 -8.76 9.22 3.29
CA GLY A 63 -7.32 9.12 3.34
C GLY A 63 -6.74 7.88 2.71
N LEU A 64 -7.48 7.22 1.83
CA LEU A 64 -6.94 6.08 1.11
C LEU A 64 -6.17 6.54 -0.12
N TYR A 65 -5.09 5.84 -0.40
CA TYR A 65 -4.30 6.00 -1.61
C TYR A 65 -4.24 4.65 -2.31
N GLU A 66 -3.90 4.68 -3.59
CA GLU A 66 -3.64 3.42 -4.30
C GLU A 66 -2.23 3.43 -4.88
N VAL A 67 -1.52 2.34 -4.64
CA VAL A 67 -0.28 2.03 -5.34
C VAL A 67 -0.67 1.47 -6.70
N ARG A 68 -0.09 1.99 -7.75
CA ARG A 68 -0.52 1.74 -9.13
C ARG A 68 0.58 1.06 -9.93
N VAL A 69 0.25 -0.11 -10.49
CA VAL A 69 1.18 -0.87 -11.33
C VAL A 69 0.45 -1.31 -12.60
N GLU A 70 1.12 -1.16 -13.72
CA GLU A 70 0.63 -1.65 -15.00
C GLU A 70 1.67 -2.56 -15.62
N SER A 71 1.24 -3.65 -16.23
CA SER A 71 2.12 -4.57 -16.92
C SER A 71 1.40 -5.05 -18.17
N ALA A 72 1.97 -4.75 -19.34
CA ALA A 72 1.30 -4.93 -20.61
C ALA A 72 -0.02 -4.15 -20.55
N SER A 73 -1.16 -4.80 -20.77
CA SER A 73 -2.45 -4.13 -20.67
C SER A 73 -3.16 -4.37 -19.34
N ASP A 74 -2.49 -5.09 -18.42
CA ASP A 74 -3.10 -5.39 -17.12
C ASP A 74 -2.83 -4.29 -16.12
N ILE A 75 -3.83 -4.00 -15.31
CA ILE A 75 -3.79 -2.91 -14.33
C ILE A 75 -3.99 -3.48 -12.94
N PHE A 76 -3.08 -3.13 -12.03
CA PHE A 76 -3.12 -3.62 -10.65
C PHE A 76 -3.11 -2.44 -9.69
N ARG A 77 -3.80 -2.61 -8.56
CA ARG A 77 -3.89 -1.59 -7.52
C ARG A 77 -3.73 -2.23 -6.15
N VAL A 78 -3.06 -1.53 -5.25
CA VAL A 78 -3.01 -1.90 -3.84
C VAL A 78 -3.41 -0.68 -3.05
N PHE A 79 -4.42 -0.84 -2.20
CA PHE A 79 -4.83 0.26 -1.32
C PHE A 79 -3.84 0.44 -0.19
N CYS A 80 -3.65 1.67 0.22
CA CYS A 80 -2.78 1.98 1.35
C CYS A 80 -3.25 3.29 1.98
N PHE A 81 -2.65 3.60 3.13
CA PHE A 81 -2.89 4.88 3.80
C PHE A 81 -1.63 5.26 4.56
N PHE A 82 -1.55 6.51 4.97
CA PHE A 82 -0.43 7.02 5.73
C PHE A 82 -0.81 7.03 7.21
N ASP A 83 -0.07 6.26 8.01
CA ASP A 83 -0.16 6.32 9.46
C ASP A 83 0.98 7.21 9.92
N GLU A 84 0.64 8.41 10.35
CA GLU A 84 1.61 9.46 10.54
C GLU A 84 2.23 9.82 9.18
N ASP A 85 3.09 10.78 9.17
CA ASP A 85 3.53 11.42 7.93
C ASP A 85 4.15 10.48 6.91
N LYS A 86 5.02 9.59 7.38
CA LYS A 86 5.91 8.87 6.48
C LYS A 86 5.78 7.36 6.59
N LEU A 87 4.73 6.88 7.24
CA LEU A 87 4.51 5.44 7.38
C LEU A 87 3.34 5.03 6.49
N VAL A 88 3.66 4.27 5.45
CA VAL A 88 2.66 3.79 4.48
C VAL A 88 2.26 2.37 4.86
N ILE A 89 0.97 2.14 5.04
CA ILE A 89 0.45 0.82 5.40
C ILE A 89 -0.31 0.26 4.20
N LEU A 90 0.19 -0.84 3.66
CA LEU A 90 -0.44 -1.52 2.53
C LEU A 90 -1.60 -2.39 3.02
N LEU A 91 -2.68 -2.37 2.27
CA LEU A 91 -3.89 -3.13 2.58
C LEU A 91 -4.13 -4.19 1.50
N ASN A 92 -5.34 -4.31 1.02
CA ASN A 92 -5.68 -5.31 0.00
C ASN A 92 -5.33 -4.82 -1.40
N GLY A 93 -5.05 -5.79 -2.27
CA GLY A 93 -4.77 -5.51 -3.68
C GLY A 93 -5.74 -6.23 -4.58
N PHE A 94 -5.80 -5.77 -5.83
CA PHE A 94 -6.68 -6.40 -6.83
C PHE A 94 -6.20 -6.05 -8.24
N GLN A 95 -6.60 -6.85 -9.20
CA GLN A 95 -6.43 -6.54 -10.61
C GLN A 95 -7.67 -5.81 -11.10
N LYS A 96 -7.45 -4.66 -11.73
CA LYS A 96 -8.55 -3.81 -12.18
C LYS A 96 -9.07 -4.34 -13.51
N LYS A 97 -10.32 -4.77 -13.53
CA LYS A 97 -10.94 -5.33 -14.73
C LYS A 97 -11.78 -4.32 -15.50
N THR A 98 -12.12 -3.20 -14.84
CA THR A 98 -12.88 -2.12 -15.46
C THR A 98 -12.16 -0.82 -15.18
N TRP A 99 -12.61 0.25 -15.84
CA TRP A 99 -11.99 1.56 -15.60
C TRP A 99 -12.35 2.17 -14.25
N LYS A 100 -13.38 1.64 -13.58
CA LYS A 100 -13.77 2.12 -12.26
C LYS A 100 -13.14 1.27 -11.17
N THR A 101 -12.79 1.91 -10.05
CA THR A 101 -12.34 1.18 -8.87
C THR A 101 -13.54 0.43 -8.27
N PRO A 102 -13.41 -0.89 -8.04
CA PRO A 102 -14.53 -1.66 -7.47
C PRO A 102 -14.87 -1.17 -6.07
N LYS A 103 -16.15 -0.90 -5.85
CA LYS A 103 -16.62 -0.37 -4.57
C LYS A 103 -16.39 -1.34 -3.42
N ASN A 104 -16.56 -2.65 -3.69
CA ASN A 104 -16.37 -3.64 -2.63
C ASN A 104 -14.90 -3.70 -2.18
N GLN A 105 -13.97 -3.51 -3.10
CA GLN A 105 -12.55 -3.49 -2.74
C GLN A 105 -12.21 -2.26 -1.89
N MET A 106 -12.78 -1.12 -2.23
CA MET A 106 -12.55 0.09 -1.46
C MET A 106 -13.17 0.01 -0.07
N LYS A 107 -14.38 -0.56 0.03
CA LYS A 107 -15.01 -0.79 1.32
C LYS A 107 -14.15 -1.69 2.19
N ARG A 108 -13.60 -2.74 1.61
CA ARG A 108 -12.73 -3.65 2.35
C ARG A 108 -11.50 -2.90 2.87
N ALA A 109 -10.92 -2.05 2.05
CA ALA A 109 -9.76 -1.27 2.47
C ALA A 109 -10.09 -0.35 3.63
N GLU A 110 -11.25 0.28 3.60
CA GLU A 110 -11.67 1.16 4.68
C GLU A 110 -11.86 0.39 5.98
N LEU A 111 -12.46 -0.80 5.90
CA LEU A 111 -12.63 -1.65 7.08
C LEU A 111 -11.27 -2.09 7.64
N LEU A 112 -10.35 -2.47 6.77
CA LEU A 112 -9.02 -2.88 7.21
C LEU A 112 -8.27 -1.72 7.88
N LYS A 113 -8.44 -0.51 7.36
CA LYS A 113 -7.83 0.66 7.97
C LYS A 113 -8.38 0.90 9.37
N GLU A 114 -9.70 0.80 9.52
CA GLU A 114 -10.33 0.94 10.84
C GLU A 114 -9.82 -0.12 11.80
N GLN A 115 -9.71 -1.35 11.31
CA GLN A 115 -9.24 -2.46 12.11
C GLN A 115 -7.79 -2.23 12.56
N TYR A 116 -6.96 -1.72 11.66
CA TYR A 116 -5.57 -1.39 11.98
C TYR A 116 -5.48 -0.40 13.13
N TYR A 117 -6.26 0.67 13.09
CA TYR A 117 -6.22 1.68 14.13
C TYR A 117 -6.81 1.17 15.44
N TYR A 118 -7.84 0.35 15.36
CA TYR A 118 -8.40 -0.26 16.55
C TYR A 118 -7.37 -1.12 17.26
N GLU A 119 -6.68 -1.97 16.52
CA GLU A 119 -5.68 -2.85 17.10
C GLU A 119 -4.48 -2.07 17.62
N LYS A 120 -4.07 -1.05 16.89
CA LYS A 120 -2.95 -0.22 17.33
C LYS A 120 -3.25 0.45 18.66
N GLN A 121 -4.46 0.97 18.81
CA GLN A 121 -4.87 1.64 20.04
C GLN A 121 -4.95 0.66 21.20
N HIS A 122 -5.46 -0.52 20.97
CA HIS A 122 -5.62 -1.49 22.05
C HIS A 122 -4.32 -2.17 22.44
N LYS A 123 -3.33 -2.22 21.57
CA LYS A 123 -2.01 -2.74 21.93
C LYS A 123 -1.32 -1.89 22.97
N LYS A 124 -1.67 -0.63 23.06
CA LYS A 124 -1.04 0.28 24.03
C LYS A 124 -1.52 0.02 25.46
N ASP A 125 -2.55 -0.76 25.61
CA ASP A 125 -3.13 -1.03 26.91
C ASP A 125 -2.42 -2.15 27.66
N TYR A 126 -1.43 -2.80 27.04
CA TYR A 126 -0.65 -3.85 27.69
C TYR A 126 0.49 -3.30 28.50
#